data_69efb6aff58e43a0657887ec175415b7
#
_entry.id   69efb6aff58e43a0657887ec175415b7
#
_cell.length_a   1.000
_cell.length_b   1.000
_cell.length_c   1.000
_cell.angle_alpha   90.00
_cell.angle_beta   90.00
_cell.angle_gamma   90.00
#
_symmetry.space_group_name_H-M   'P 1'
#
loop_
_entity.id
_entity.type
_entity.pdbx_description
1 polymer ?
#
loop_
_entity_poly.entity_id
_entity_poly.type
_entity_poly.pdbx_seq_one_letter_code
_entity_poly.pdbx_strand_id
1 'polypeptide(L)'
;MDEGFHYYHLTIDGGVFNDPGTKNYYGSCRWESGIEIPAHDEDFYAMKQVPHGNVQQVYFYSKSTDTHRRAFVYTPPTYGKDKKKYPVLYLQHGWGEDETAWSNQGYANLIMDNLIAEGKIEPFIIVMTYGMTNDVKFGHINEFTAKEFETVLVDELIPYIDSNFRTQADKKHRAMAGLSMGGFETKLITLRRPEVFNYYGLLSGGTYAPGDIKDKNQVASIFISCGSKENPDGVTKAVNDLKAAGFKATSFVSPDTAHEFLTWRRSLYHMAPVSYTHLTLPT
;
A
#
# COMPACT_ATOMS: atom_id res chain seq x y z
N MET A 1 -8.40 -5.87 24.44
CA MET A 1 -7.73 -5.15 23.34
C MET A 1 -7.97 -5.98 22.11
N ASP A 2 -8.31 -5.36 21.01
CA ASP A 2 -8.57 -6.08 19.75
C ASP A 2 -7.28 -6.69 19.19
N GLU A 3 -7.38 -7.68 18.31
CA GLU A 3 -6.25 -8.28 17.61
C GLU A 3 -5.57 -7.28 16.66
N GLY A 4 -4.30 -7.50 16.37
CA GLY A 4 -3.52 -6.69 15.43
C GLY A 4 -2.57 -5.70 16.09
N PHE A 5 -2.06 -4.77 15.29
CA PHE A 5 -1.12 -3.74 15.73
C PHE A 5 -1.83 -2.52 16.28
N HIS A 6 -1.37 -2.04 17.45
CA HIS A 6 -1.90 -0.83 18.09
C HIS A 6 -0.78 0.12 18.49
N TYR A 7 -0.99 1.42 18.27
CA TYR A 7 -0.18 2.45 18.87
C TYR A 7 -0.62 2.69 20.33
N TYR A 8 0.33 2.99 21.20
CA TYR A 8 0.05 3.39 22.56
C TYR A 8 1.13 4.33 23.12
N HIS A 9 0.83 4.98 24.22
CA HIS A 9 1.76 5.79 24.99
C HIS A 9 1.48 5.64 26.49
N LEU A 10 2.46 6.00 27.31
CA LEU A 10 2.34 6.06 28.77
C LEU A 10 2.00 7.48 29.17
N THR A 11 1.10 7.63 30.15
CA THR A 11 0.82 8.92 30.80
C THR A 11 1.25 8.83 32.25
N ILE A 12 2.25 9.63 32.63
CA ILE A 12 2.83 9.65 33.99
C ILE A 12 2.85 11.12 34.45
N ASP A 13 2.19 11.41 35.53
CA ASP A 13 2.12 12.76 36.13
C ASP A 13 1.71 13.88 35.13
N GLY A 14 0.82 13.52 34.19
CA GLY A 14 0.34 14.43 33.15
C GLY A 14 1.28 14.58 31.93
N GLY A 15 2.46 13.99 31.95
CA GLY A 15 3.35 13.90 30.79
C GLY A 15 3.04 12.67 29.95
N VAL A 16 3.21 12.79 28.62
CA VAL A 16 3.01 11.70 27.65
C VAL A 16 4.36 11.23 27.14
N PHE A 17 4.62 9.93 27.28
CA PHE A 17 5.91 9.31 27.00
C PHE A 17 5.72 8.03 26.16
N ASN A 18 6.72 7.74 25.32
CA ASN A 18 6.85 6.39 24.75
C ASN A 18 7.35 5.42 25.82
N ASP A 19 6.93 4.18 25.71
CA ASP A 19 7.44 3.11 26.54
C ASP A 19 8.88 2.76 26.12
N PRO A 20 9.89 2.92 27.00
CA PRO A 20 11.28 2.62 26.66
C PRO A 20 11.54 1.11 26.51
N GLY A 21 10.59 0.26 26.96
CA GLY A 21 10.69 -1.20 26.85
C GLY A 21 10.18 -1.77 25.54
N THR A 22 9.68 -0.92 24.61
CA THR A 22 9.10 -1.37 23.35
C THR A 22 9.73 -0.73 22.12
N LYS A 23 9.50 -1.34 20.96
CA LYS A 23 9.86 -0.75 19.67
C LYS A 23 8.95 0.45 19.36
N ASN A 24 9.55 1.51 18.83
CA ASN A 24 8.81 2.68 18.36
C ASN A 24 8.54 2.60 16.86
N TYR A 25 7.39 3.13 16.47
CA TYR A 25 6.90 3.18 15.09
C TYR A 25 6.47 4.62 14.78
N TYR A 26 6.67 5.05 13.54
CA TYR A 26 6.15 6.35 13.13
C TYR A 26 4.67 6.21 12.76
N GLY A 27 3.82 6.94 13.48
CA GLY A 27 2.38 6.98 13.30
C GLY A 27 1.79 8.17 14.06
N SER A 28 0.55 8.55 13.76
CA SER A 28 -0.10 9.71 14.36
C SER A 28 0.77 10.99 14.30
N CYS A 29 1.58 11.14 13.25
CA CYS A 29 2.53 12.24 13.01
C CYS A 29 3.67 12.34 14.03
N ARG A 30 3.98 11.27 14.74
CA ARG A 30 5.06 11.20 15.74
C ARG A 30 5.57 9.76 15.90
N TRP A 31 6.69 9.60 16.60
CA TRP A 31 7.11 8.28 17.07
C TRP A 31 6.21 7.84 18.24
N GLU A 32 5.63 6.67 18.12
CA GLU A 32 4.73 6.04 19.08
C GLU A 32 5.24 4.66 19.48
N SER A 33 4.97 4.24 20.70
CA SER A 33 5.11 2.84 21.10
C SER A 33 4.11 1.99 20.36
N GLY A 34 4.48 0.75 20.02
CA GLY A 34 3.58 -0.18 19.36
C GLY A 34 3.48 -1.49 20.11
N ILE A 35 2.28 -2.08 20.09
CA ILE A 35 2.01 -3.41 20.60
C ILE A 35 1.31 -4.24 19.54
N GLU A 36 1.74 -5.50 19.40
CA GLU A 36 1.09 -6.48 18.53
C GLU A 36 0.30 -7.46 19.38
N ILE A 37 -1.00 -7.56 19.16
CA ILE A 37 -1.84 -8.63 19.68
C ILE A 37 -2.02 -9.65 18.54
N PRO A 38 -1.44 -10.85 18.64
CA PRO A 38 -1.52 -11.83 17.57
C PRO A 38 -2.95 -12.11 17.13
N ALA A 39 -3.23 -12.04 15.83
CA ALA A 39 -4.54 -12.36 15.30
C ALA A 39 -4.71 -13.89 15.23
N HIS A 40 -5.95 -14.37 15.34
CA HIS A 40 -6.25 -15.80 15.21
C HIS A 40 -5.83 -16.38 13.84
N ASP A 41 -5.73 -15.54 12.82
CA ASP A 41 -5.30 -15.87 11.46
C ASP A 41 -3.88 -15.36 11.14
N GLU A 42 -3.03 -15.07 12.14
CA GLU A 42 -1.71 -14.46 11.96
C GLU A 42 -0.78 -15.20 10.99
N ASP A 43 -1.05 -16.45 10.68
CA ASP A 43 -0.19 -17.29 9.83
C ASP A 43 0.16 -16.64 8.48
N PHE A 44 -0.74 -15.85 7.89
CA PHE A 44 -0.48 -15.22 6.60
C PHE A 44 0.59 -14.11 6.63
N TYR A 45 0.84 -13.49 7.80
CA TYR A 45 1.87 -12.46 7.98
C TYR A 45 2.98 -12.86 8.97
N ALA A 46 2.91 -14.07 9.55
CA ALA A 46 3.91 -14.55 10.47
C ALA A 46 5.28 -14.75 9.77
N MET A 47 6.35 -14.62 10.55
CA MET A 47 7.69 -14.99 10.11
C MET A 47 7.76 -16.51 9.94
N LYS A 48 7.93 -17.00 8.71
CA LYS A 48 8.02 -18.44 8.39
C LYS A 48 9.42 -18.86 7.97
N GLN A 49 9.69 -20.15 7.98
CA GLN A 49 10.92 -20.75 7.44
C GLN A 49 10.85 -20.86 5.90
N VAL A 50 10.74 -19.72 5.24
CA VAL A 50 10.68 -19.60 3.76
C VAL A 50 11.77 -18.66 3.26
N PRO A 51 12.13 -18.67 1.98
CA PRO A 51 13.03 -17.66 1.44
C PRO A 51 12.45 -16.26 1.60
N HIS A 52 13.24 -15.33 2.15
CA HIS A 52 12.83 -13.95 2.36
C HIS A 52 13.43 -13.01 1.33
N GLY A 53 12.64 -12.00 0.95
CA GLY A 53 13.09 -10.86 0.17
C GLY A 53 13.87 -9.84 1.02
N ASN A 54 14.29 -8.76 0.39
CA ASN A 54 15.00 -7.69 1.08
C ASN A 54 14.20 -6.39 1.05
N VAL A 55 14.14 -5.69 2.17
CA VAL A 55 13.64 -4.32 2.25
C VAL A 55 14.84 -3.40 2.37
N GLN A 56 15.08 -2.61 1.34
CA GLN A 56 16.21 -1.68 1.32
C GLN A 56 15.73 -0.23 1.30
N GLN A 57 16.43 0.62 2.02
CA GLN A 57 16.22 2.05 2.02
C GLN A 57 16.98 2.68 0.86
N VAL A 58 16.29 3.54 0.11
CA VAL A 58 16.89 4.32 -0.99
C VAL A 58 16.59 5.80 -0.82
N TYR A 59 17.47 6.63 -1.38
CA TYR A 59 17.29 8.08 -1.42
C TYR A 59 17.30 8.56 -2.87
N PHE A 60 16.43 9.49 -3.18
CA PHE A 60 16.40 10.19 -4.46
C PHE A 60 16.19 11.68 -4.23
N TYR A 61 16.69 12.48 -5.13
CA TYR A 61 16.46 13.93 -5.09
C TYR A 61 15.16 14.26 -5.84
N SER A 62 14.23 14.88 -5.14
CA SER A 62 12.97 15.36 -5.71
C SER A 62 13.16 16.84 -6.10
N LYS A 63 13.11 17.11 -7.40
CA LYS A 63 13.23 18.46 -7.92
C LYS A 63 12.00 19.31 -7.60
N SER A 64 10.83 18.70 -7.60
CA SER A 64 9.57 19.40 -7.34
C SER A 64 9.45 19.88 -5.90
N THR A 65 10.01 19.14 -4.93
CA THR A 65 10.02 19.53 -3.52
C THR A 65 11.35 20.16 -3.06
N ASP A 66 12.35 20.21 -3.93
CA ASP A 66 13.72 20.68 -3.66
C ASP A 66 14.36 20.00 -2.42
N THR A 67 14.13 18.68 -2.28
CA THR A 67 14.60 17.89 -1.13
C THR A 67 15.07 16.51 -1.53
N HIS A 68 15.93 15.91 -0.70
CA HIS A 68 16.16 14.47 -0.75
C HIS A 68 15.03 13.75 -0.06
N ARG A 69 14.40 12.80 -0.78
CA ARG A 69 13.32 11.97 -0.28
C ARG A 69 13.78 10.53 -0.13
N ARG A 70 13.16 9.83 0.80
CA ARG A 70 13.45 8.44 1.11
C ARG A 70 12.31 7.55 0.60
N ALA A 71 12.65 6.35 0.16
CA ALA A 71 11.70 5.28 -0.08
C ALA A 71 12.27 3.95 0.42
N PHE A 72 11.39 3.01 0.73
CA PHE A 72 11.74 1.63 1.01
C PHE A 72 11.32 0.74 -0.15
N VAL A 73 12.21 -0.13 -0.59
CA VAL A 73 11.96 -1.01 -1.73
C VAL A 73 12.10 -2.45 -1.27
N TYR A 74 11.01 -3.19 -1.31
CA TYR A 74 11.06 -4.64 -1.16
C TYR A 74 11.37 -5.28 -2.50
N THR A 75 12.38 -6.14 -2.52
CA THR A 75 12.72 -7.00 -3.65
C THR A 75 12.48 -8.46 -3.27
N PRO A 76 11.82 -9.28 -4.12
CA PRO A 76 11.43 -10.65 -3.76
C PRO A 76 12.63 -11.58 -3.60
N PRO A 77 12.46 -12.77 -2.96
CA PRO A 77 13.56 -13.71 -2.67
C PRO A 77 14.35 -14.17 -3.88
N THR A 78 13.75 -14.11 -5.05
CA THR A 78 14.39 -14.50 -6.34
C THR A 78 15.25 -13.40 -6.93
N TYR A 79 15.05 -12.14 -6.51
CA TYR A 79 15.70 -10.98 -7.13
C TYR A 79 17.22 -11.04 -7.14
N GLY A 80 17.86 -11.54 -6.09
CA GLY A 80 19.32 -11.74 -6.04
C GLY A 80 19.83 -12.97 -6.79
N LYS A 81 18.93 -13.86 -7.24
CA LYS A 81 19.27 -15.18 -7.79
C LYS A 81 19.09 -15.28 -9.31
N ASP A 82 18.33 -14.39 -9.90
CA ASP A 82 18.06 -14.37 -11.34
C ASP A 82 18.32 -12.98 -11.95
N LYS A 83 18.12 -12.85 -13.26
CA LYS A 83 18.25 -11.59 -14.00
C LYS A 83 16.92 -11.08 -14.54
N LYS A 84 15.81 -11.65 -14.08
CA LYS A 84 14.47 -11.26 -14.53
C LYS A 84 14.14 -9.83 -14.17
N LYS A 85 13.24 -9.25 -14.92
CA LYS A 85 12.56 -7.99 -14.58
C LYS A 85 11.24 -8.31 -13.88
N TYR A 86 10.83 -7.47 -12.95
CA TYR A 86 9.70 -7.69 -12.07
C TYR A 86 8.63 -6.61 -12.23
N PRO A 87 7.35 -6.95 -12.10
CA PRO A 87 6.29 -5.96 -11.93
C PRO A 87 6.51 -5.15 -10.65
N VAL A 88 5.86 -3.98 -10.56
CA VAL A 88 6.04 -3.08 -9.41
C VAL A 88 4.70 -2.67 -8.83
N LEU A 89 4.57 -2.79 -7.51
CA LEU A 89 3.50 -2.20 -6.71
C LEU A 89 4.03 -0.95 -6.00
N TYR A 90 3.44 0.21 -6.26
CA TYR A 90 3.63 1.42 -5.48
C TYR A 90 2.58 1.43 -4.37
N LEU A 91 3.03 1.30 -3.11
CA LEU A 91 2.18 1.03 -1.96
C LEU A 91 2.28 2.18 -0.94
N GLN A 92 1.19 2.92 -0.77
CA GLN A 92 1.16 4.15 0.01
C GLN A 92 0.64 3.93 1.42
N HIS A 93 1.25 4.64 2.38
CA HIS A 93 0.85 4.69 3.78
C HIS A 93 -0.34 5.65 4.01
N GLY A 94 -0.86 5.69 5.25
CA GLY A 94 -1.95 6.55 5.66
C GLY A 94 -1.50 7.89 6.25
N TRP A 95 -2.50 8.69 6.64
CA TRP A 95 -2.24 9.97 7.30
C TRP A 95 -1.49 9.78 8.61
N GLY A 96 -0.44 10.58 8.80
CA GLY A 96 0.36 10.55 10.02
C GLY A 96 1.40 9.43 10.10
N GLU A 97 1.49 8.59 9.09
CA GLU A 97 2.51 7.54 8.95
C GLU A 97 3.62 7.99 8.00
N ASP A 98 4.58 7.12 7.75
CA ASP A 98 5.66 7.36 6.80
C ASP A 98 5.93 6.11 5.94
N GLU A 99 6.96 6.18 5.10
CA GLU A 99 7.35 5.12 4.18
C GLU A 99 7.80 3.82 4.85
N THR A 100 7.93 3.78 6.19
CA THR A 100 8.26 2.57 6.95
C THR A 100 7.03 1.76 7.35
N ALA A 101 5.84 2.36 7.32
CA ALA A 101 4.63 1.80 7.89
C ALA A 101 4.27 0.43 7.31
N TRP A 102 4.34 0.28 5.99
CA TRP A 102 3.99 -0.98 5.35
C TRP A 102 4.96 -2.13 5.64
N SER A 103 6.25 -1.84 5.82
CA SER A 103 7.23 -2.88 6.19
C SER A 103 7.24 -3.18 7.70
N ASN A 104 6.99 -2.18 8.55
CA ASN A 104 7.05 -2.34 10.00
C ASN A 104 5.70 -2.75 10.60
N GLN A 105 4.66 -1.92 10.44
CA GLN A 105 3.32 -2.19 11.00
C GLN A 105 2.50 -3.09 10.07
N GLY A 106 2.68 -2.93 8.76
CA GLY A 106 1.92 -3.65 7.72
C GLY A 106 2.45 -5.04 7.39
N TYR A 107 3.71 -5.37 7.74
CA TYR A 107 4.37 -6.65 7.41
C TYR A 107 4.28 -7.05 5.93
N ALA A 108 4.22 -6.06 5.02
CA ALA A 108 4.03 -6.29 3.60
C ALA A 108 5.07 -7.24 3.00
N ASN A 109 6.33 -7.14 3.43
CA ASN A 109 7.41 -8.03 3.00
C ASN A 109 7.15 -9.48 3.41
N LEU A 110 6.70 -9.74 4.65
CA LEU A 110 6.43 -11.10 5.15
C LEU A 110 5.20 -11.70 4.45
N ILE A 111 4.15 -10.90 4.25
CA ILE A 111 2.96 -11.33 3.49
C ILE A 111 3.36 -11.76 2.08
N MET A 112 4.21 -10.98 1.39
CA MET A 112 4.66 -11.33 0.04
C MET A 112 5.55 -12.57 0.03
N ASP A 113 6.50 -12.68 0.96
CA ASP A 113 7.37 -13.85 1.07
C ASP A 113 6.55 -15.14 1.25
N ASN A 114 5.55 -15.10 2.14
CA ASN A 114 4.66 -16.23 2.38
C ASN A 114 3.83 -16.58 1.14
N LEU A 115 3.20 -15.59 0.49
CA LEU A 115 2.41 -15.81 -0.73
C LEU A 115 3.26 -16.36 -1.91
N ILE A 116 4.49 -15.88 -2.06
CA ILE A 116 5.43 -16.38 -3.08
C ILE A 116 5.82 -17.83 -2.78
N ALA A 117 6.13 -18.15 -1.52
CA ALA A 117 6.49 -19.51 -1.10
C ALA A 117 5.33 -20.50 -1.28
N GLU A 118 4.10 -20.03 -1.09
CA GLU A 118 2.87 -20.80 -1.30
C GLU A 118 2.49 -20.91 -2.79
N GLY A 119 3.21 -20.25 -3.69
CA GLY A 119 2.90 -20.22 -5.13
C GLY A 119 1.61 -19.52 -5.50
N LYS A 120 1.10 -18.65 -4.61
CA LYS A 120 -0.15 -17.89 -4.81
C LYS A 120 0.02 -16.62 -5.65
N ILE A 121 1.23 -16.11 -5.73
CA ILE A 121 1.56 -14.92 -6.51
C ILE A 121 2.89 -15.10 -7.25
N GLU A 122 3.02 -14.41 -8.37
CA GLU A 122 4.33 -14.20 -9.00
C GLU A 122 5.13 -13.15 -8.22
N PRO A 123 6.46 -13.30 -8.15
CA PRO A 123 7.30 -12.33 -7.45
C PRO A 123 7.24 -10.93 -8.09
N PHE A 124 7.13 -9.88 -7.27
CA PHE A 124 7.14 -8.49 -7.69
C PHE A 124 7.86 -7.58 -6.68
N ILE A 125 8.21 -6.38 -7.12
CA ILE A 125 8.83 -5.33 -6.31
C ILE A 125 7.73 -4.50 -5.64
N ILE A 126 7.93 -4.11 -4.37
CA ILE A 126 7.08 -3.10 -3.73
C ILE A 126 7.91 -1.85 -3.47
N VAL A 127 7.36 -0.69 -3.82
CA VAL A 127 7.94 0.62 -3.51
C VAL A 127 7.03 1.34 -2.52
N MET A 128 7.55 1.60 -1.34
CA MET A 128 6.88 2.31 -0.25
C MET A 128 7.55 3.67 -0.10
N THR A 129 6.80 4.76 -0.32
CA THR A 129 7.34 6.11 -0.28
C THR A 129 6.51 7.02 0.60
N TYR A 130 7.12 8.11 1.06
CA TYR A 130 6.44 9.12 1.87
C TYR A 130 5.49 9.94 0.98
N GLY A 131 4.18 9.79 1.22
CA GLY A 131 3.12 10.42 0.43
C GLY A 131 2.89 11.90 0.75
N MET A 132 3.39 12.38 1.89
CA MET A 132 3.19 13.77 2.28
C MET A 132 4.26 14.68 1.66
N THR A 133 3.84 15.87 1.24
CA THR A 133 4.68 16.89 0.61
C THR A 133 4.47 18.24 1.32
N ASN A 134 5.10 19.31 0.80
CA ASN A 134 4.95 20.66 1.34
C ASN A 134 3.52 21.22 1.21
N ASP A 135 2.69 20.62 0.34
CA ASP A 135 1.27 20.98 0.20
C ASP A 135 0.41 20.52 1.39
N VAL A 136 0.94 19.61 2.22
CA VAL A 136 0.21 19.07 3.36
C VAL A 136 0.26 20.03 4.54
N LYS A 137 -0.92 20.47 4.98
CA LYS A 137 -1.08 21.31 6.16
C LYS A 137 -1.83 20.55 7.24
N PHE A 138 -1.20 20.39 8.40
CA PHE A 138 -1.86 19.75 9.55
C PHE A 138 -3.15 20.48 9.91
N GLY A 139 -4.22 19.74 10.16
CA GLY A 139 -5.56 20.26 10.40
C GLY A 139 -6.36 20.59 9.13
N HIS A 140 -5.76 20.50 7.94
CA HIS A 140 -6.39 20.83 6.66
C HIS A 140 -6.48 19.61 5.70
N ILE A 141 -6.75 18.43 6.22
CA ILE A 141 -6.83 17.20 5.43
C ILE A 141 -7.83 17.29 4.27
N ASN A 142 -8.91 18.08 4.42
CA ASN A 142 -9.90 18.28 3.37
C ASN A 142 -9.39 19.11 2.18
N GLU A 143 -8.26 19.80 2.33
CA GLU A 143 -7.62 20.59 1.28
C GLU A 143 -6.55 19.77 0.52
N PHE A 144 -6.26 18.56 0.99
CA PHE A 144 -5.25 17.71 0.41
C PHE A 144 -5.63 17.26 -1.01
N THR A 145 -4.78 17.56 -1.99
CA THR A 145 -5.06 17.31 -3.40
C THR A 145 -4.17 16.26 -4.04
N ALA A 146 -3.12 15.82 -3.35
CA ALA A 146 -2.08 14.91 -3.85
C ALA A 146 -1.38 15.38 -5.15
N LYS A 147 -1.47 16.65 -5.57
CA LYS A 147 -0.88 17.12 -6.83
C LYS A 147 0.64 17.13 -6.80
N GLU A 148 1.23 17.65 -5.73
CA GLU A 148 2.67 17.67 -5.60
C GLU A 148 3.22 16.25 -5.45
N PHE A 149 2.54 15.42 -4.66
CA PHE A 149 2.91 14.00 -4.54
C PHE A 149 2.77 13.22 -5.86
N GLU A 150 1.77 13.52 -6.68
CA GLU A 150 1.64 12.95 -8.04
C GLU A 150 2.91 13.20 -8.87
N THR A 151 3.43 14.43 -8.85
CA THR A 151 4.68 14.78 -9.54
C THR A 151 5.87 14.01 -8.97
N VAL A 152 6.00 13.98 -7.63
CA VAL A 152 7.06 13.21 -6.94
C VAL A 152 7.00 11.73 -7.32
N LEU A 153 5.82 11.13 -7.29
CA LEU A 153 5.68 9.70 -7.56
C LEU A 153 5.91 9.38 -9.04
N VAL A 154 5.19 10.08 -9.93
CA VAL A 154 5.11 9.67 -11.34
C VAL A 154 6.30 10.19 -12.14
N ASP A 155 6.68 11.43 -11.93
CA ASP A 155 7.66 12.09 -12.79
C ASP A 155 9.11 12.00 -12.23
N GLU A 156 9.27 11.60 -10.95
CA GLU A 156 10.58 11.53 -10.29
C GLU A 156 10.89 10.12 -9.74
N LEU A 157 10.05 9.56 -8.85
CA LEU A 157 10.34 8.29 -8.21
C LEU A 157 10.22 7.09 -9.17
N ILE A 158 9.18 7.01 -10.00
CA ILE A 158 9.04 5.92 -10.98
C ILE A 158 10.24 5.84 -11.90
N PRO A 159 10.71 6.93 -12.55
CA PRO A 159 11.93 6.90 -13.36
C PRO A 159 13.20 6.50 -12.56
N TYR A 160 13.31 6.94 -11.31
CA TYR A 160 14.40 6.53 -10.43
C TYR A 160 14.39 5.02 -10.18
N ILE A 161 13.22 4.46 -9.85
CA ILE A 161 13.06 3.02 -9.60
C ILE A 161 13.35 2.22 -10.87
N ASP A 162 12.82 2.63 -12.00
CA ASP A 162 13.03 1.93 -13.28
C ASP A 162 14.51 1.95 -13.74
N SER A 163 15.27 2.99 -13.34
CA SER A 163 16.69 3.11 -13.64
C SER A 163 17.60 2.32 -12.70
N ASN A 164 17.16 2.06 -11.45
CA ASN A 164 18.00 1.44 -10.42
C ASN A 164 17.61 0.01 -10.08
N PHE A 165 16.41 -0.43 -10.50
CA PHE A 165 15.90 -1.77 -10.23
C PHE A 165 15.50 -2.47 -11.54
N ARG A 166 15.50 -3.80 -11.52
CA ARG A 166 15.07 -4.60 -12.67
C ARG A 166 13.53 -4.65 -12.75
N THR A 167 12.94 -3.58 -13.19
CA THR A 167 11.49 -3.42 -13.34
C THR A 167 11.03 -3.77 -14.76
N GLN A 168 9.81 -4.26 -14.87
CA GLN A 168 9.04 -4.24 -16.12
C GLN A 168 8.43 -2.84 -16.23
N ALA A 169 9.16 -1.93 -16.89
CA ALA A 169 8.94 -0.48 -16.86
C ALA A 169 7.81 -0.01 -17.79
N ASP A 170 6.67 -0.68 -17.75
CA ASP A 170 5.48 -0.33 -18.53
C ASP A 170 4.21 -0.35 -17.67
N LYS A 171 3.14 0.26 -18.17
CA LYS A 171 1.86 0.37 -17.49
C LYS A 171 1.28 -1.00 -17.09
N LYS A 172 1.38 -2.02 -17.95
CA LYS A 172 0.77 -3.33 -17.71
C LYS A 172 1.32 -4.01 -16.46
N HIS A 173 2.54 -3.65 -16.07
CA HIS A 173 3.26 -4.24 -14.96
C HIS A 173 3.38 -3.31 -13.74
N ARG A 174 2.61 -2.21 -13.72
CA ARG A 174 2.55 -1.30 -12.58
C ARG A 174 1.18 -1.33 -11.91
N ALA A 175 1.22 -1.44 -10.58
CA ALA A 175 0.07 -1.28 -9.70
C ALA A 175 0.29 -0.10 -8.76
N MET A 176 -0.79 0.54 -8.34
CA MET A 176 -0.79 1.49 -7.25
C MET A 176 -1.87 1.12 -6.25
N ALA A 177 -1.52 1.10 -4.98
CA ALA A 177 -2.44 0.88 -3.89
C ALA A 177 -2.03 1.68 -2.66
N GLY A 178 -2.95 1.85 -1.73
CA GLY A 178 -2.65 2.49 -0.47
C GLY A 178 -3.75 2.35 0.55
N LEU A 179 -3.38 2.52 1.80
CA LEU A 179 -4.30 2.52 2.93
C LEU A 179 -4.75 3.95 3.26
N SER A 180 -6.01 4.15 3.64
CA SER A 180 -6.53 5.44 4.13
C SER A 180 -6.20 6.60 3.18
N MET A 181 -5.40 7.58 3.60
CA MET A 181 -4.88 8.67 2.76
C MET A 181 -4.19 8.13 1.50
N GLY A 182 -3.37 7.09 1.61
CA GLY A 182 -2.71 6.46 0.46
C GLY A 182 -3.69 5.84 -0.54
N GLY A 183 -4.86 5.38 -0.09
CA GLY A 183 -5.96 5.00 -0.97
C GLY A 183 -6.56 6.21 -1.68
N PHE A 184 -6.71 7.33 -1.00
CA PHE A 184 -7.16 8.59 -1.60
C PHE A 184 -6.15 9.11 -2.63
N GLU A 185 -4.85 9.08 -2.34
CA GLU A 185 -3.77 9.38 -3.29
C GLU A 185 -3.85 8.47 -4.51
N THR A 186 -4.02 7.16 -4.28
CA THR A 186 -4.17 6.17 -5.34
C THR A 186 -5.34 6.53 -6.24
N LYS A 187 -6.51 6.85 -5.67
CA LYS A 187 -7.68 7.26 -6.45
C LYS A 187 -7.39 8.48 -7.32
N LEU A 188 -6.87 9.55 -6.73
CA LEU A 188 -6.62 10.80 -7.45
C LEU A 188 -5.58 10.63 -8.56
N ILE A 189 -4.46 9.97 -8.27
CA ILE A 189 -3.35 9.82 -9.21
C ILE A 189 -3.75 8.90 -10.37
N THR A 190 -4.38 7.77 -10.10
CA THR A 190 -4.80 6.84 -11.17
C THR A 190 -5.87 7.43 -12.09
N LEU A 191 -6.69 8.35 -11.60
CA LEU A 191 -7.67 9.07 -12.41
C LEU A 191 -7.05 10.18 -13.26
N ARG A 192 -6.01 10.86 -12.76
CA ARG A 192 -5.31 11.93 -13.49
C ARG A 192 -4.26 11.40 -14.46
N ARG A 193 -3.61 10.30 -14.12
CA ARG A 193 -2.51 9.69 -14.88
C ARG A 193 -2.86 8.23 -15.26
N PRO A 194 -3.95 8.02 -16.03
CA PRO A 194 -4.44 6.68 -16.38
C PRO A 194 -3.47 5.87 -17.24
N GLU A 195 -2.45 6.53 -17.83
CA GLU A 195 -1.41 5.91 -18.65
C GLU A 195 -0.31 5.22 -17.82
N VAL A 196 -0.27 5.43 -16.49
CA VAL A 196 0.86 4.99 -15.65
C VAL A 196 0.62 3.63 -15.01
N PHE A 197 -0.57 3.38 -14.48
CA PHE A 197 -0.90 2.19 -13.71
C PHE A 197 -2.01 1.37 -14.35
N ASN A 198 -1.98 0.05 -14.18
CA ASN A 198 -2.97 -0.89 -14.72
C ASN A 198 -3.79 -1.60 -13.65
N TYR A 199 -3.37 -1.56 -12.39
CA TYR A 199 -4.04 -2.18 -11.25
C TYR A 199 -4.18 -1.15 -10.13
N TYR A 200 -5.39 -1.02 -9.59
CA TYR A 200 -5.73 -0.01 -8.59
C TYR A 200 -6.23 -0.67 -7.30
N GLY A 201 -5.68 -0.28 -6.16
CA GLY A 201 -6.07 -0.79 -4.83
C GLY A 201 -6.42 0.33 -3.85
N LEU A 202 -7.67 0.35 -3.35
CA LEU A 202 -8.12 1.28 -2.32
C LEU A 202 -8.40 0.50 -1.03
N LEU A 203 -7.53 0.65 -0.03
CA LEU A 203 -7.62 -0.05 1.24
C LEU A 203 -8.10 0.95 2.31
N SER A 204 -9.38 0.90 2.69
CA SER A 204 -10.02 1.91 3.53
C SER A 204 -9.81 3.36 3.02
N GLY A 205 -9.67 3.53 1.71
CA GLY A 205 -9.29 4.81 1.06
C GLY A 205 -10.35 5.37 0.11
N GLY A 206 -11.61 5.01 0.34
CA GLY A 206 -12.72 5.43 -0.51
C GLY A 206 -13.07 4.41 -1.61
N THR A 207 -13.78 4.85 -2.62
CA THR A 207 -14.27 4.02 -3.73
C THR A 207 -14.17 4.74 -5.06
N TYR A 208 -14.20 3.99 -6.16
CA TYR A 208 -14.45 4.53 -7.50
C TYR A 208 -15.95 4.40 -7.84
N ALA A 209 -16.49 5.40 -8.48
CA ALA A 209 -17.74 5.27 -9.24
C ALA A 209 -17.43 4.88 -10.70
N PRO A 210 -18.32 4.18 -11.40
CA PRO A 210 -18.10 3.85 -12.83
C PRO A 210 -17.79 5.06 -13.71
N GLY A 211 -18.39 6.22 -13.41
CA GLY A 211 -18.17 7.47 -14.16
C GLY A 211 -16.85 8.17 -13.86
N ASP A 212 -16.11 7.78 -12.82
CA ASP A 212 -14.79 8.33 -12.52
C ASP A 212 -13.75 7.90 -13.58
N ILE A 213 -13.91 6.70 -14.15
CA ILE A 213 -12.96 6.08 -15.09
C ILE A 213 -13.53 6.18 -16.51
N LYS A 214 -12.90 7.01 -17.35
CA LYS A 214 -13.40 7.35 -18.70
C LYS A 214 -13.42 6.17 -19.67
N ASP A 215 -12.44 5.28 -19.57
CA ASP A 215 -12.33 4.09 -20.40
C ASP A 215 -12.04 2.87 -19.51
N LYS A 216 -12.96 1.90 -19.52
CA LYS A 216 -12.81 0.67 -18.75
C LYS A 216 -11.59 -0.17 -19.14
N ASN A 217 -11.08 -0.01 -20.36
CA ASN A 217 -9.91 -0.73 -20.85
C ASN A 217 -8.60 -0.13 -20.34
N GLN A 218 -8.65 1.04 -19.68
CA GLN A 218 -7.46 1.67 -19.09
C GLN A 218 -6.99 1.02 -17.79
N VAL A 219 -7.82 0.16 -17.17
CA VAL A 219 -7.49 -0.54 -15.92
C VAL A 219 -7.81 -2.03 -16.05
N ALA A 220 -6.85 -2.88 -15.70
CA ALA A 220 -7.02 -4.33 -15.75
C ALA A 220 -7.81 -4.89 -14.58
N SER A 221 -7.62 -4.34 -13.38
CA SER A 221 -8.34 -4.75 -12.17
C SER A 221 -8.39 -3.63 -11.13
N ILE A 222 -9.50 -3.59 -10.40
CA ILE A 222 -9.73 -2.68 -9.27
C ILE A 222 -10.01 -3.52 -8.04
N PHE A 223 -9.29 -3.26 -6.94
CA PHE A 223 -9.53 -3.87 -5.64
C PHE A 223 -9.91 -2.79 -4.63
N ILE A 224 -11.02 -2.99 -3.90
CA ILE A 224 -11.49 -2.06 -2.88
C ILE A 224 -11.80 -2.83 -1.61
N SER A 225 -11.29 -2.38 -0.48
CA SER A 225 -11.50 -3.05 0.81
C SER A 225 -11.71 -2.08 1.96
N CYS A 226 -12.25 -2.61 3.05
CA CYS A 226 -12.36 -1.95 4.34
C CYS A 226 -12.53 -2.97 5.48
N GLY A 227 -12.46 -2.51 6.72
CA GLY A 227 -12.89 -3.29 7.87
C GLY A 227 -14.43 -3.38 7.96
N SER A 228 -14.93 -4.44 8.57
CA SER A 228 -16.38 -4.63 8.76
C SER A 228 -17.01 -3.58 9.69
N LYS A 229 -16.19 -2.94 10.52
CA LYS A 229 -16.60 -1.84 11.42
C LYS A 229 -16.47 -0.45 10.77
N GLU A 230 -16.15 -0.36 9.46
CA GLU A 230 -16.06 0.89 8.69
C GLU A 230 -17.33 1.10 7.83
N ASN A 231 -17.20 1.00 6.50
CA ASN A 231 -18.32 1.17 5.56
C ASN A 231 -18.38 -0.01 4.56
N PRO A 232 -18.64 -1.23 5.02
CA PRO A 232 -18.63 -2.44 4.18
C PRO A 232 -19.69 -2.41 3.07
N ASP A 233 -20.88 -1.87 3.36
CA ASP A 233 -21.97 -1.78 2.39
C ASP A 233 -21.63 -0.82 1.25
N GLY A 234 -20.98 0.32 1.55
CA GLY A 234 -20.51 1.28 0.56
C GLY A 234 -19.46 0.69 -0.36
N VAL A 235 -18.51 -0.07 0.18
CA VAL A 235 -17.47 -0.77 -0.61
C VAL A 235 -18.11 -1.84 -1.50
N THR A 236 -18.99 -2.67 -0.95
CA THR A 236 -19.68 -3.74 -1.69
C THR A 236 -20.53 -3.16 -2.81
N LYS A 237 -21.29 -2.11 -2.53
CA LYS A 237 -22.11 -1.42 -3.53
C LYS A 237 -21.24 -0.84 -4.66
N ALA A 238 -20.17 -0.12 -4.34
CA ALA A 238 -19.30 0.48 -5.34
C ALA A 238 -18.68 -0.56 -6.27
N VAL A 239 -18.23 -1.70 -5.73
CA VAL A 239 -17.68 -2.81 -6.54
C VAL A 239 -18.76 -3.44 -7.41
N ASN A 240 -19.99 -3.61 -6.93
CA ASN A 240 -21.10 -4.13 -7.74
C ASN A 240 -21.46 -3.16 -8.88
N ASP A 241 -21.49 -1.86 -8.62
CA ASP A 241 -21.71 -0.83 -9.65
C ASP A 241 -20.61 -0.86 -10.72
N LEU A 242 -19.34 -1.00 -10.32
CA LEU A 242 -18.21 -1.16 -11.25
C LEU A 242 -18.33 -2.44 -12.09
N LYS A 243 -18.69 -3.57 -11.50
CA LYS A 243 -18.94 -4.82 -12.24
C LYS A 243 -20.07 -4.69 -13.23
N ALA A 244 -21.18 -4.05 -12.83
CA ALA A 244 -22.31 -3.79 -13.71
C ALA A 244 -21.94 -2.91 -14.91
N ALA A 245 -20.97 -2.01 -14.74
CA ALA A 245 -20.41 -1.19 -15.81
C ALA A 245 -19.33 -1.91 -16.66
N GLY A 246 -19.02 -3.18 -16.33
CA GLY A 246 -18.09 -4.02 -17.10
C GLY A 246 -16.63 -3.93 -16.67
N PHE A 247 -16.32 -3.38 -15.48
CA PHE A 247 -14.99 -3.42 -14.89
C PHE A 247 -14.70 -4.75 -14.20
N LYS A 248 -13.45 -5.18 -14.23
CA LYS A 248 -12.97 -6.23 -13.33
C LYS A 248 -12.71 -5.59 -11.96
N ALA A 249 -13.61 -5.77 -11.04
CA ALA A 249 -13.51 -5.21 -9.70
C ALA A 249 -13.75 -6.29 -8.63
N THR A 250 -13.04 -6.19 -7.51
CA THR A 250 -13.16 -7.13 -6.37
C THR A 250 -13.24 -6.33 -5.08
N SER A 251 -14.13 -6.72 -4.18
CA SER A 251 -14.19 -6.19 -2.81
C SER A 251 -13.70 -7.22 -1.80
N PHE A 252 -13.15 -6.71 -0.72
CA PHE A 252 -12.85 -7.48 0.48
C PHE A 252 -13.27 -6.69 1.71
N VAL A 253 -13.97 -7.34 2.64
CA VAL A 253 -14.34 -6.78 3.94
C VAL A 253 -13.62 -7.61 5.01
N SER A 254 -12.69 -6.99 5.71
CA SER A 254 -11.96 -7.65 6.81
C SER A 254 -12.89 -7.85 8.01
N PRO A 255 -13.14 -9.10 8.46
CA PRO A 255 -14.07 -9.37 9.54
C PRO A 255 -13.54 -8.82 10.87
N ASP A 256 -14.46 -8.29 11.69
CA ASP A 256 -14.24 -7.82 13.08
C ASP A 256 -13.18 -6.74 13.26
N THR A 257 -12.78 -6.06 12.18
CA THR A 257 -11.78 -4.99 12.20
C THR A 257 -12.33 -3.64 11.77
N ALA A 258 -11.61 -2.58 12.16
CA ALA A 258 -11.90 -1.19 11.86
C ALA A 258 -10.83 -0.59 10.93
N HIS A 259 -10.53 0.70 11.07
CA HIS A 259 -9.52 1.45 10.33
C HIS A 259 -8.13 1.23 10.93
N GLU A 260 -7.50 0.08 10.67
CA GLU A 260 -6.33 -0.42 11.39
C GLU A 260 -5.46 -1.37 10.55
N PHE A 261 -4.21 -1.62 11.02
CA PHE A 261 -3.26 -2.42 10.26
C PHE A 261 -3.70 -3.87 10.00
N LEU A 262 -4.45 -4.51 10.88
CA LEU A 262 -4.93 -5.86 10.61
C LEU A 262 -5.89 -5.89 9.40
N THR A 263 -6.76 -4.87 9.27
CA THR A 263 -7.58 -4.67 8.05
C THR A 263 -6.70 -4.57 6.80
N TRP A 264 -5.66 -3.78 6.86
CA TRP A 264 -4.81 -3.50 5.68
C TRP A 264 -3.86 -4.65 5.34
N ARG A 265 -3.36 -5.38 6.32
CA ARG A 265 -2.60 -6.64 6.11
C ARG A 265 -3.46 -7.67 5.38
N ARG A 266 -4.68 -7.94 5.88
CA ARG A 266 -5.64 -8.85 5.22
C ARG A 266 -6.01 -8.35 3.82
N SER A 267 -6.22 -7.05 3.67
CA SER A 267 -6.50 -6.44 2.36
C SER A 267 -5.36 -6.65 1.37
N LEU A 268 -4.13 -6.43 1.78
CA LEU A 268 -2.94 -6.65 0.93
C LEU A 268 -2.80 -8.13 0.55
N TYR A 269 -3.01 -9.05 1.50
CA TYR A 269 -2.99 -10.49 1.26
C TYR A 269 -4.02 -10.91 0.19
N HIS A 270 -5.24 -10.36 0.23
CA HIS A 270 -6.28 -10.65 -0.75
C HIS A 270 -6.11 -9.92 -2.08
N MET A 271 -5.49 -8.72 -2.07
CA MET A 271 -5.24 -7.94 -3.28
C MET A 271 -4.14 -8.53 -4.15
N ALA A 272 -3.05 -9.02 -3.55
CA ALA A 272 -1.86 -9.44 -4.28
C ALA A 272 -2.15 -10.53 -5.33
N PRO A 273 -2.92 -11.59 -5.06
CA PRO A 273 -3.27 -12.60 -6.08
C PRO A 273 -4.10 -12.03 -7.23
N VAL A 274 -5.01 -11.08 -6.96
CA VAL A 274 -5.89 -10.48 -7.98
C VAL A 274 -5.09 -9.59 -8.96
N SER A 275 -4.03 -8.98 -8.47
CA SER A 275 -3.20 -8.06 -9.26
C SER A 275 -2.08 -8.77 -10.02
N TYR A 276 -1.50 -9.84 -9.47
CA TYR A 276 -0.25 -10.40 -9.98
C TYR A 276 -0.30 -11.87 -10.45
N THR A 277 -1.42 -12.57 -10.34
CA THR A 277 -1.57 -13.91 -10.96
C THR A 277 -1.89 -13.86 -12.45
N HIS A 278 -2.47 -12.77 -12.94
CA HIS A 278 -2.89 -12.63 -14.35
C HIS A 278 -1.79 -12.09 -15.30
N LEU A 279 -0.62 -11.71 -14.75
CA LEU A 279 0.49 -11.20 -15.55
C LEU A 279 1.27 -12.28 -16.31
N THR A 280 0.99 -13.56 -16.04
CA THR A 280 1.77 -14.69 -16.56
C THR A 280 0.97 -15.69 -17.40
N LEU A 281 -0.34 -15.52 -17.59
CA LEU A 281 -1.07 -16.36 -18.53
C LEU A 281 -0.77 -15.90 -19.96
N PRO A 282 -0.15 -16.75 -20.80
CA PRO A 282 -0.06 -16.48 -22.22
C PRO A 282 -1.48 -16.41 -22.78
N THR A 283 -1.75 -15.38 -23.56
CA THR A 283 -2.96 -15.27 -24.41
C THR A 283 -2.98 -16.36 -25.46
#